data_e15cefc2a30d3592acf90e3cfef87669
#
_entry.id   e15cefc2a30d3592acf90e3cfef87669
#
_cell.length_a   1.000
_cell.length_b   1.000
_cell.length_c   1.000
_cell.angle_alpha   90.00
_cell.angle_beta   90.00
_cell.angle_gamma   90.00
#
_symmetry.space_group_name_H-M   'P 1'
#
loop_
_entity.id
_entity.type
_entity.pdbx_description
1 polymer ?
#
loop_
_entity_poly.entity_id
_entity_poly.type
_entity_poly.pdbx_seq_one_letter_code
_entity_poly.pdbx_strand_id
1 'polypeptide(L)'
;MRIKYLNQLMVLLLLSLFSCENQSPTSDTPLSEDEEQAFIEQGRLIAATTFAALSTKLQEALQQGGLKQAIAYCQLAAIPLTDSLSVAQGAEIRRTSLKFRNPQNAPTAAEKLILEEYEKTIKAGKALKPLVRKNEKGQIAFYAPIKVNAFCLQCHGELGQTLQEEDYAIIKERYPGDQALGYVDGDLRGMWRIQLTEK
;
A
#
# COMPACT_ATOMS: atom_id res chain seq x y z
N MET A 1 76.38 -41.08 35.49
CA MET A 1 75.12 -41.52 34.86
C MET A 1 74.12 -40.34 35.00
N ARG A 2 73.94 -39.53 33.96
CA ARG A 2 73.16 -38.26 34.03
C ARG A 2 71.99 -38.34 33.04
N ILE A 3 70.81 -38.33 33.60
CA ILE A 3 69.57 -38.30 32.81
C ILE A 3 69.26 -36.84 32.49
N LYS A 4 69.26 -36.51 31.21
CA LYS A 4 68.88 -35.20 30.69
C LYS A 4 67.34 -35.15 30.52
N TYR A 5 66.69 -34.27 31.27
CA TYR A 5 65.30 -33.92 31.06
C TYR A 5 65.14 -33.05 29.83
N LEU A 6 64.44 -33.54 28.82
CA LEU A 6 64.08 -32.79 27.62
C LEU A 6 62.75 -32.08 27.90
N ASN A 7 62.86 -30.75 28.06
CA ASN A 7 61.67 -29.87 28.19
C ASN A 7 60.96 -29.82 26.86
N GLN A 8 59.84 -30.46 26.73
CA GLN A 8 58.88 -30.21 25.66
C GLN A 8 58.01 -28.99 26.03
N LEU A 9 58.34 -27.87 25.43
CA LEU A 9 57.52 -26.68 25.45
C LEU A 9 56.35 -26.88 24.53
N MET A 10 55.17 -27.23 25.05
CA MET A 10 53.93 -27.36 24.34
C MET A 10 53.32 -25.97 24.13
N VAL A 11 53.61 -25.39 22.99
CA VAL A 11 52.97 -24.13 22.53
C VAL A 11 51.49 -24.44 22.19
N LEU A 12 50.61 -24.11 23.12
CA LEU A 12 49.17 -24.09 22.90
C LEU A 12 48.86 -22.90 21.99
N LEU A 13 48.71 -23.17 20.68
CA LEU A 13 48.20 -22.22 19.71
C LEU A 13 46.69 -22.10 19.94
N LEU A 14 46.27 -21.09 20.69
CA LEU A 14 44.86 -20.67 20.81
C LEU A 14 44.41 -20.08 19.51
N LEU A 15 43.83 -20.91 18.64
CA LEU A 15 43.02 -20.47 17.50
C LEU A 15 41.72 -19.88 18.03
N SER A 16 41.71 -18.59 18.25
CA SER A 16 40.47 -17.82 18.42
C SER A 16 39.73 -17.81 17.12
N LEU A 17 38.78 -18.75 16.99
CA LEU A 17 37.76 -18.71 15.95
C LEU A 17 36.89 -17.46 16.20
N PHE A 18 37.18 -16.36 15.51
CA PHE A 18 36.22 -15.30 15.34
C PHE A 18 35.07 -15.85 14.49
N SER A 19 34.07 -16.43 15.14
CA SER A 19 32.78 -16.69 14.55
C SER A 19 32.18 -15.33 14.28
N CYS A 20 32.26 -14.84 13.06
CA CYS A 20 31.34 -13.80 12.58
C CYS A 20 29.97 -14.45 12.56
N GLU A 21 29.26 -14.28 13.65
CA GLU A 21 27.84 -14.57 13.73
C GLU A 21 27.15 -13.59 12.81
N ASN A 22 26.84 -14.05 11.61
CA ASN A 22 26.02 -13.33 10.65
C ASN A 22 24.61 -13.34 11.22
N GLN A 23 24.34 -12.41 12.16
CA GLN A 23 23.00 -12.18 12.68
C GLN A 23 22.16 -11.67 11.51
N SER A 24 21.44 -12.58 10.88
CA SER A 24 20.29 -12.20 10.07
C SER A 24 19.41 -11.28 10.92
N PRO A 25 19.04 -10.09 10.43
CA PRO A 25 18.22 -9.18 11.22
C PRO A 25 16.95 -9.91 11.62
N THR A 26 16.76 -10.10 12.93
CA THR A 26 15.53 -10.66 13.47
C THR A 26 14.36 -9.78 13.05
N SER A 27 13.23 -10.37 12.69
CA SER A 27 12.03 -9.68 12.19
C SER A 27 11.47 -8.59 13.13
N ASP A 28 11.94 -8.57 14.38
CA ASP A 28 11.46 -7.69 15.45
C ASP A 28 12.20 -6.33 15.57
N THR A 29 13.27 -6.10 14.82
CA THR A 29 13.97 -4.80 14.89
C THR A 29 13.09 -3.70 14.26
N PRO A 30 12.75 -2.64 15.01
CA PRO A 30 12.08 -1.48 14.45
C PRO A 30 12.92 -0.85 13.33
N LEU A 31 12.24 -0.24 12.35
CA LEU A 31 12.93 0.55 11.34
C LEU A 31 13.61 1.76 12.03
N SER A 32 14.79 2.12 11.56
CA SER A 32 15.38 3.42 11.89
C SER A 32 14.57 4.55 11.25
N GLU A 33 14.70 5.76 11.78
CA GLU A 33 14.00 6.94 11.23
C GLU A 33 14.38 7.18 9.76
N ASP A 34 15.64 6.99 9.39
CA ASP A 34 16.12 7.15 8.01
C ASP A 34 15.53 6.07 7.07
N GLU A 35 15.44 4.82 7.52
CA GLU A 35 14.80 3.74 6.75
C GLU A 35 13.31 4.01 6.57
N GLU A 36 12.60 4.40 7.63
CA GLU A 36 11.18 4.72 7.55
C GLU A 36 10.94 5.89 6.57
N GLN A 37 11.76 6.94 6.63
CA GLN A 37 11.66 8.08 5.73
C GLN A 37 11.92 7.67 4.27
N ALA A 38 12.92 6.82 4.01
CA ALA A 38 13.20 6.31 2.68
C ALA A 38 12.03 5.50 2.11
N PHE A 39 11.39 4.64 2.92
CA PHE A 39 10.18 3.91 2.51
C PHE A 39 8.99 4.84 2.27
N ILE A 40 8.82 5.90 3.08
CA ILE A 40 7.78 6.91 2.85
C ILE A 40 7.98 7.61 1.52
N GLU A 41 9.19 8.04 1.18
CA GLU A 41 9.50 8.73 -0.08
C GLU A 41 9.27 7.82 -1.28
N GLN A 42 9.80 6.59 -1.25
CA GLN A 42 9.60 5.61 -2.31
C GLN A 42 8.12 5.26 -2.49
N GLY A 43 7.41 4.97 -1.41
CA GLY A 43 6.00 4.65 -1.43
C GLY A 43 5.13 5.80 -1.97
N ARG A 44 5.45 7.04 -1.62
CA ARG A 44 4.77 8.23 -2.16
C ARG A 44 4.97 8.36 -3.67
N LEU A 45 6.19 8.16 -4.16
CA LEU A 45 6.49 8.22 -5.60
C LEU A 45 5.68 7.16 -6.36
N ILE A 46 5.65 5.92 -5.88
CA ILE A 46 4.91 4.82 -6.48
C ILE A 46 3.39 5.12 -6.46
N ALA A 47 2.85 5.56 -5.33
CA ALA A 47 1.44 5.92 -5.21
C ALA A 47 1.05 7.06 -6.17
N ALA A 48 1.85 8.12 -6.23
CA ALA A 48 1.61 9.27 -7.11
C ALA A 48 1.65 8.89 -8.57
N THR A 49 2.66 8.12 -9.00
CA THR A 49 2.80 7.65 -10.39
C THR A 49 1.62 6.77 -10.78
N THR A 50 1.23 5.84 -9.90
CA THR A 50 0.10 4.93 -10.14
C THR A 50 -1.22 5.70 -10.20
N PHE A 51 -1.43 6.65 -9.29
CA PHE A 51 -2.61 7.51 -9.29
C PHE A 51 -2.70 8.35 -10.57
N ALA A 52 -1.60 8.96 -11.00
CA ALA A 52 -1.55 9.75 -12.23
C ALA A 52 -1.93 8.90 -13.46
N ALA A 53 -1.34 7.71 -13.61
CA ALA A 53 -1.65 6.81 -14.71
C ALA A 53 -3.14 6.40 -14.74
N LEU A 54 -3.70 5.99 -13.59
CA LEU A 54 -5.11 5.63 -13.48
C LEU A 54 -6.04 6.82 -13.75
N SER A 55 -5.72 8.00 -13.22
CA SER A 55 -6.52 9.20 -13.37
C SER A 55 -6.54 9.68 -14.83
N THR A 56 -5.39 9.65 -15.51
CA THR A 56 -5.31 10.00 -16.94
C THR A 56 -6.21 9.09 -17.76
N LYS A 57 -6.11 7.78 -17.57
CA LYS A 57 -6.94 6.81 -18.31
C LYS A 57 -8.43 6.93 -17.99
N LEU A 58 -8.78 7.23 -16.75
CA LEU A 58 -10.17 7.50 -16.36
C LEU A 58 -10.71 8.77 -17.05
N GLN A 59 -9.91 9.84 -17.09
CA GLN A 59 -10.30 11.08 -17.78
C GLN A 59 -10.45 10.88 -19.28
N GLU A 60 -9.53 10.14 -19.94
CA GLU A 60 -9.64 9.75 -21.34
C GLU A 60 -10.96 8.99 -21.60
N ALA A 61 -11.30 8.02 -20.76
CA ALA A 61 -12.54 7.25 -20.89
C ALA A 61 -13.80 8.13 -20.72
N LEU A 62 -13.77 9.07 -19.76
CA LEU A 62 -14.85 10.07 -19.59
C LEU A 62 -15.03 10.95 -20.82
N GLN A 63 -13.95 11.42 -21.43
CA GLN A 63 -13.99 12.25 -22.64
C GLN A 63 -14.50 11.48 -23.87
N GLN A 64 -14.18 10.18 -23.97
CA GLN A 64 -14.55 9.35 -25.12
C GLN A 64 -16.01 8.90 -25.11
N GLY A 65 -16.59 8.63 -23.95
CA GLY A 65 -17.93 8.04 -23.86
C GLY A 65 -18.64 8.28 -22.52
N GLY A 66 -18.27 9.36 -21.84
CA GLY A 66 -18.92 9.77 -20.59
C GLY A 66 -18.76 8.74 -19.46
N LEU A 67 -19.67 8.81 -18.50
CA LEU A 67 -19.62 7.96 -17.31
C LEU A 67 -19.68 6.48 -17.64
N LYS A 68 -20.48 6.07 -18.61
CA LYS A 68 -20.63 4.67 -19.02
C LYS A 68 -19.29 4.06 -19.44
N GLN A 69 -18.51 4.78 -20.24
CA GLN A 69 -17.17 4.35 -20.67
C GLN A 69 -16.18 4.36 -19.50
N ALA A 70 -16.24 5.37 -18.64
CA ALA A 70 -15.40 5.46 -17.46
C ALA A 70 -15.64 4.29 -16.49
N ILE A 71 -16.88 3.91 -16.22
CA ILE A 71 -17.22 2.78 -15.35
C ILE A 71 -16.80 1.45 -15.99
N ALA A 72 -16.95 1.29 -17.31
CA ALA A 72 -16.45 0.11 -18.02
C ALA A 72 -14.91 0.00 -17.88
N TYR A 73 -14.20 1.11 -18.06
CA TYR A 73 -12.75 1.16 -17.83
C TYR A 73 -12.37 0.77 -16.39
N CYS A 74 -13.03 1.34 -15.39
CA CYS A 74 -12.77 1.01 -13.98
C CYS A 74 -12.96 -0.49 -13.69
N GLN A 75 -13.94 -1.12 -14.31
CA GLN A 75 -14.22 -2.54 -14.14
C GLN A 75 -13.18 -3.44 -14.80
N LEU A 76 -12.79 -3.11 -16.03
CA LEU A 76 -12.03 -4.02 -16.89
C LEU A 76 -10.52 -3.75 -16.89
N ALA A 77 -10.11 -2.50 -16.74
CA ALA A 77 -8.74 -2.09 -17.00
C ALA A 77 -7.97 -1.53 -15.78
N ALA A 78 -8.68 -1.06 -14.74
CA ALA A 78 -7.99 -0.41 -13.62
C ALA A 78 -7.11 -1.37 -12.81
N ILE A 79 -7.52 -2.62 -12.61
CA ILE A 79 -6.69 -3.63 -11.93
C ILE A 79 -5.52 -4.08 -12.82
N PRO A 80 -5.75 -4.53 -14.09
CA PRO A 80 -4.64 -4.85 -14.98
C PRO A 80 -3.58 -3.76 -15.13
N LEU A 81 -3.99 -2.48 -15.16
CA LEU A 81 -3.03 -1.37 -15.17
C LEU A 81 -2.24 -1.30 -13.87
N THR A 82 -2.90 -1.46 -12.72
CA THR A 82 -2.22 -1.48 -11.42
C THR A 82 -1.21 -2.63 -11.34
N ASP A 83 -1.57 -3.82 -11.81
CA ASP A 83 -0.69 -4.99 -11.84
C ASP A 83 0.52 -4.77 -12.74
N SER A 84 0.32 -4.18 -13.92
CA SER A 84 1.41 -3.82 -14.84
C SER A 84 2.38 -2.81 -14.20
N LEU A 85 1.85 -1.83 -13.48
CA LEU A 85 2.66 -0.85 -12.75
C LEU A 85 3.38 -1.50 -11.55
N SER A 86 2.76 -2.48 -10.90
CA SER A 86 3.41 -3.27 -9.84
C SER A 86 4.67 -3.96 -10.34
N VAL A 87 4.57 -4.63 -11.49
CA VAL A 87 5.74 -5.28 -12.13
C VAL A 87 6.80 -4.25 -12.50
N ALA A 88 6.40 -3.16 -13.16
CA ALA A 88 7.33 -2.13 -13.63
C ALA A 88 8.07 -1.42 -12.49
N GLN A 89 7.46 -1.30 -11.32
CA GLN A 89 8.02 -0.60 -10.16
C GLN A 89 8.65 -1.55 -9.12
N GLY A 90 8.61 -2.87 -9.35
CA GLY A 90 9.15 -3.86 -8.42
C GLY A 90 8.47 -3.79 -7.04
N ALA A 91 7.14 -3.63 -7.03
CA ALA A 91 6.35 -3.48 -5.81
C ALA A 91 4.97 -4.12 -5.99
N GLU A 92 4.39 -4.67 -4.94
CA GLU A 92 2.98 -5.03 -4.96
C GLU A 92 2.15 -3.79 -4.65
N ILE A 93 1.39 -3.30 -5.63
CA ILE A 93 0.55 -2.11 -5.50
C ILE A 93 -0.91 -2.52 -5.42
N ARG A 94 -1.60 -2.02 -4.38
CA ARG A 94 -3.00 -2.33 -4.14
C ARG A 94 -3.74 -1.09 -3.64
N ARG A 95 -5.01 -0.96 -4.05
CA ARG A 95 -5.96 -0.02 -3.45
C ARG A 95 -6.98 -0.80 -2.64
N THR A 96 -7.33 -0.30 -1.47
CA THR A 96 -8.33 -0.94 -0.62
C THR A 96 -9.19 0.10 0.10
N SER A 97 -10.39 -0.30 0.51
CA SER A 97 -11.36 0.58 1.17
C SER A 97 -12.35 -0.23 1.99
N LEU A 98 -12.83 0.33 3.09
CA LEU A 98 -13.94 -0.25 3.87
C LEU A 98 -15.25 -0.26 3.06
N LYS A 99 -15.49 0.80 2.27
CA LYS A 99 -16.61 0.90 1.34
C LYS A 99 -16.08 0.66 -0.09
N PHE A 100 -15.87 -0.59 -0.45
CA PHE A 100 -15.35 -0.95 -1.78
C PHE A 100 -16.44 -1.01 -2.84
N ARG A 101 -16.11 -0.63 -4.09
CA ARG A 101 -16.95 -0.82 -5.28
C ARG A 101 -16.66 -2.17 -5.92
N ASN A 102 -15.38 -2.41 -6.23
CA ASN A 102 -14.92 -3.69 -6.74
C ASN A 102 -14.57 -4.61 -5.56
N PRO A 103 -15.15 -5.83 -5.46
CA PRO A 103 -14.84 -6.79 -4.39
C PRO A 103 -13.35 -7.13 -4.25
N GLN A 104 -12.57 -7.06 -5.35
CA GLN A 104 -11.12 -7.27 -5.31
C GLN A 104 -10.37 -6.19 -4.49
N ASN A 105 -11.01 -5.06 -4.23
CA ASN A 105 -10.48 -4.00 -3.37
C ASN A 105 -10.97 -4.11 -1.91
N ALA A 106 -11.62 -5.21 -1.53
CA ALA A 106 -11.96 -5.46 -0.13
C ALA A 106 -10.68 -5.58 0.71
N PRO A 107 -10.63 -5.01 1.92
CA PRO A 107 -9.45 -5.05 2.75
C PRO A 107 -9.24 -6.44 3.37
N THR A 108 -7.98 -6.84 3.51
CA THR A 108 -7.59 -7.91 4.42
C THR A 108 -7.81 -7.47 5.88
N ALA A 109 -7.71 -8.40 6.84
CA ALA A 109 -7.85 -8.07 8.25
C ALA A 109 -6.82 -7.01 8.71
N ALA A 110 -5.58 -7.12 8.26
CA ALA A 110 -4.52 -6.15 8.58
C ALA A 110 -4.78 -4.78 7.92
N GLU A 111 -5.18 -4.75 6.66
CA GLU A 111 -5.53 -3.51 5.96
C GLU A 111 -6.75 -2.81 6.59
N LYS A 112 -7.71 -3.58 7.09
CA LYS A 112 -8.87 -3.04 7.79
C LYS A 112 -8.47 -2.25 9.03
N LEU A 113 -7.53 -2.75 9.83
CA LEU A 113 -7.02 -2.04 11.01
C LEU A 113 -6.39 -0.69 10.65
N ILE A 114 -5.62 -0.63 9.56
CA ILE A 114 -5.02 0.63 9.09
C ILE A 114 -6.10 1.61 8.59
N LEU A 115 -7.10 1.12 7.87
CA LEU A 115 -8.22 1.95 7.42
C LEU A 115 -9.01 2.52 8.60
N GLU A 116 -9.27 1.72 9.63
CA GLU A 116 -9.94 2.14 10.86
C GLU A 116 -9.09 3.16 11.66
N GLU A 117 -7.76 3.03 11.65
CA GLU A 117 -6.83 4.03 12.22
C GLU A 117 -6.96 5.37 11.49
N TYR A 118 -7.01 5.35 10.15
CA TYR A 118 -7.24 6.55 9.34
C TYR A 118 -8.62 7.16 9.60
N GLU A 119 -9.68 6.35 9.69
CA GLU A 119 -11.01 6.87 10.03
C GLU A 119 -11.06 7.55 11.40
N LYS A 120 -10.43 6.97 12.41
CA LYS A 120 -10.32 7.58 13.75
C LYS A 120 -9.55 8.90 13.68
N THR A 121 -8.48 8.94 12.90
CA THR A 121 -7.64 10.14 12.75
C THR A 121 -8.41 11.29 12.11
N ILE A 122 -9.14 11.03 11.02
CA ILE A 122 -9.92 12.07 10.35
C ILE A 122 -11.11 12.52 11.17
N LYS A 123 -11.81 11.62 11.87
CA LYS A 123 -12.90 11.94 12.81
C LYS A 123 -12.43 12.82 13.99
N ALA A 124 -11.17 12.68 14.37
CA ALA A 124 -10.53 13.53 15.39
C ALA A 124 -10.04 14.89 14.83
N GLY A 125 -10.35 15.22 13.58
CA GLY A 125 -9.92 16.47 12.94
C GLY A 125 -8.42 16.54 12.65
N LYS A 126 -7.70 15.41 12.72
CA LYS A 126 -6.24 15.36 12.49
C LYS A 126 -5.93 15.11 11.02
N ALA A 127 -4.80 15.64 10.58
CA ALA A 127 -4.30 15.40 9.21
C ALA A 127 -3.90 13.93 9.03
N LEU A 128 -4.35 13.32 7.94
CA LEU A 128 -3.92 11.99 7.54
C LEU A 128 -2.48 12.04 7.00
N LYS A 129 -1.65 11.14 7.46
CA LYS A 129 -0.26 10.98 7.01
C LYS A 129 -0.04 9.55 6.52
N PRO A 130 0.85 9.33 5.56
CA PRO A 130 1.30 7.98 5.23
C PRO A 130 1.89 7.26 6.45
N LEU A 131 1.77 5.93 6.43
CA LEU A 131 2.29 5.04 7.47
C LEU A 131 3.19 3.98 6.81
N VAL A 132 4.23 3.57 7.53
CA VAL A 132 5.02 2.39 7.19
C VAL A 132 4.82 1.37 8.29
N ARG A 133 4.60 0.12 7.92
CA ARG A 133 4.46 -0.99 8.88
C ARG A 133 5.27 -2.19 8.40
N LYS A 134 5.92 -2.84 9.35
CA LYS A 134 6.57 -4.13 9.15
C LYS A 134 5.63 -5.23 9.65
N ASN A 135 5.45 -6.27 8.85
CA ASN A 135 4.64 -7.42 9.27
C ASN A 135 5.52 -8.47 10.00
N GLU A 136 4.89 -9.51 10.54
CA GLU A 136 5.56 -10.60 11.27
C GLU A 136 6.60 -11.35 10.42
N LYS A 137 6.52 -11.27 9.10
CA LYS A 137 7.49 -11.85 8.16
C LYS A 137 8.64 -10.90 7.82
N GLY A 138 8.71 -9.73 8.46
CA GLY A 138 9.72 -8.72 8.18
C GLY A 138 9.44 -7.88 6.92
N GLN A 139 8.35 -8.14 6.20
CA GLN A 139 8.02 -7.40 4.98
C GLN A 139 7.48 -6.02 5.34
N ILE A 140 7.94 -5.01 4.60
CA ILE A 140 7.61 -3.62 4.83
C ILE A 140 6.56 -3.17 3.83
N ALA A 141 5.47 -2.59 4.34
CA ALA A 141 4.41 -2.03 3.54
C ALA A 141 4.21 -0.54 3.87
N PHE A 142 4.12 0.25 2.83
CA PHE A 142 3.73 1.65 2.88
C PHE A 142 2.22 1.76 2.66
N TYR A 143 1.57 2.58 3.46
CA TYR A 143 0.15 2.91 3.36
C TYR A 143 -0.02 4.40 3.17
N ALA A 144 -0.83 4.80 2.19
CA ALA A 144 -1.15 6.21 1.97
C ALA A 144 -2.66 6.40 1.84
N PRO A 145 -3.26 7.32 2.60
CA PRO A 145 -4.69 7.59 2.54
C PRO A 145 -5.07 8.20 1.19
N ILE A 146 -6.21 7.79 0.66
CA ILE A 146 -6.85 8.37 -0.53
C ILE A 146 -8.01 9.22 -0.04
N LYS A 147 -7.92 10.52 -0.22
CA LYS A 147 -9.00 11.46 0.11
C LYS A 147 -9.90 11.72 -1.09
N VAL A 148 -11.18 11.87 -0.82
CA VAL A 148 -12.17 12.31 -1.80
C VAL A 148 -11.92 13.77 -2.14
N ASN A 149 -12.06 14.11 -3.41
CA ASN A 149 -12.13 15.49 -3.92
C ASN A 149 -13.34 15.63 -4.84
N ALA A 150 -13.61 16.85 -5.31
CA ALA A 150 -14.77 17.15 -6.15
C ALA A 150 -14.90 16.26 -7.39
N PHE A 151 -13.76 15.85 -8.02
CA PHE A 151 -13.78 14.93 -9.16
C PHE A 151 -14.29 13.54 -8.77
N CYS A 152 -13.97 13.07 -7.57
CA CYS A 152 -14.39 11.76 -7.08
C CYS A 152 -15.90 11.67 -6.86
N LEU A 153 -16.53 12.79 -6.50
CA LEU A 153 -17.96 12.86 -6.11
C LEU A 153 -18.90 12.55 -7.27
N GLN A 154 -18.49 12.74 -8.52
CA GLN A 154 -19.26 12.38 -9.70
C GLN A 154 -19.64 10.89 -9.74
N CYS A 155 -18.85 10.02 -9.09
CA CYS A 155 -19.08 8.58 -9.05
C CYS A 155 -19.21 8.03 -7.62
N HIS A 156 -18.80 8.79 -6.61
CA HIS A 156 -18.74 8.34 -5.23
C HIS A 156 -19.52 9.23 -4.25
N GLY A 157 -20.13 10.29 -4.74
CA GLY A 157 -20.85 11.26 -3.94
C GLY A 157 -22.19 10.78 -3.39
N GLU A 158 -22.93 11.72 -2.85
CA GLU A 158 -24.29 11.50 -2.35
C GLU A 158 -25.27 11.41 -3.50
N LEU A 159 -26.10 10.37 -3.48
CA LEU A 159 -27.10 10.12 -4.51
C LEU A 159 -28.16 11.22 -4.51
N GLY A 160 -28.52 11.69 -5.71
CA GLY A 160 -29.46 12.81 -5.87
C GLY A 160 -28.85 14.20 -5.56
N GLN A 161 -27.57 14.27 -5.22
CA GLN A 161 -26.85 15.52 -4.97
C GLN A 161 -25.66 15.66 -5.92
N THR A 162 -24.53 15.02 -5.59
CA THR A 162 -23.29 15.06 -6.39
C THR A 162 -23.16 13.85 -7.31
N LEU A 163 -23.91 12.78 -7.08
CA LEU A 163 -24.05 11.60 -7.96
C LEU A 163 -25.52 11.52 -8.44
N GLN A 164 -25.73 11.61 -9.75
CA GLN A 164 -27.08 11.53 -10.32
C GLN A 164 -27.63 10.12 -10.30
N GLU A 165 -28.96 9.99 -10.21
CA GLU A 165 -29.66 8.67 -10.18
C GLU A 165 -29.37 7.82 -11.42
N GLU A 166 -29.37 8.46 -12.60
CA GLU A 166 -29.10 7.82 -13.90
C GLU A 166 -27.66 7.28 -13.96
N ASP A 167 -26.71 8.04 -13.43
CA ASP A 167 -25.30 7.67 -13.35
C ASP A 167 -25.10 6.51 -12.39
N TYR A 168 -25.80 6.54 -11.25
CA TYR A 168 -25.75 5.44 -10.29
C TYR A 168 -26.36 4.16 -10.85
N ALA A 169 -27.39 4.22 -11.66
CA ALA A 169 -27.94 3.04 -12.33
C ALA A 169 -26.90 2.33 -13.19
N ILE A 170 -26.06 3.09 -13.94
CA ILE A 170 -24.95 2.54 -14.74
C ILE A 170 -23.90 1.89 -13.84
N ILE A 171 -23.58 2.52 -12.70
CA ILE A 171 -22.64 1.97 -11.74
C ILE A 171 -23.17 0.65 -11.16
N LYS A 172 -24.44 0.62 -10.76
CA LYS A 172 -25.09 -0.51 -10.13
C LYS A 172 -25.21 -1.72 -11.06
N GLU A 173 -25.43 -1.50 -12.35
CA GLU A 173 -25.39 -2.55 -13.37
C GLU A 173 -24.05 -3.29 -13.39
N ARG A 174 -22.94 -2.56 -13.29
CA ARG A 174 -21.59 -3.11 -13.33
C ARG A 174 -21.07 -3.62 -11.99
N TYR A 175 -21.57 -3.04 -10.91
CA TYR A 175 -21.17 -3.33 -9.53
C TYR A 175 -22.41 -3.51 -8.64
N PRO A 176 -23.14 -4.65 -8.73
CA PRO A 176 -24.37 -4.88 -7.95
C PRO A 176 -24.17 -4.74 -6.43
N GLY A 177 -22.98 -5.07 -5.94
CA GLY A 177 -22.56 -4.95 -4.53
C GLY A 177 -21.88 -3.65 -4.16
N ASP A 178 -21.99 -2.57 -4.97
CA ASP A 178 -21.33 -1.29 -4.71
C ASP A 178 -21.67 -0.73 -3.32
N GLN A 179 -20.62 -0.43 -2.55
CA GLN A 179 -20.69 0.24 -1.25
C GLN A 179 -20.07 1.64 -1.29
N ALA A 180 -19.45 2.02 -2.39
CA ALA A 180 -18.60 3.20 -2.50
C ALA A 180 -19.36 4.46 -2.91
N LEU A 181 -20.38 4.83 -2.14
CA LEU A 181 -21.17 6.06 -2.35
C LEU A 181 -21.47 6.79 -1.04
N GLY A 182 -22.03 7.99 -1.14
CA GLY A 182 -22.34 8.85 0.02
C GLY A 182 -21.09 9.47 0.62
N TYR A 183 -20.10 9.81 -0.19
CA TYR A 183 -18.93 10.56 0.24
C TYR A 183 -19.12 12.06 0.02
N VAL A 184 -18.44 12.83 0.87
CA VAL A 184 -18.28 14.28 0.71
C VAL A 184 -16.79 14.63 0.51
N ASP A 185 -16.52 15.87 0.11
CA ASP A 185 -15.14 16.34 -0.10
C ASP A 185 -14.33 16.22 1.18
N GLY A 186 -13.12 15.70 1.07
CA GLY A 186 -12.22 15.49 2.20
C GLY A 186 -12.34 14.14 2.89
N ASP A 187 -13.40 13.36 2.66
CA ASP A 187 -13.58 12.03 3.25
C ASP A 187 -12.44 11.07 2.91
N LEU A 188 -12.24 10.06 3.76
CA LEU A 188 -11.37 8.94 3.47
C LEU A 188 -12.04 7.99 2.47
N ARG A 189 -11.59 7.97 1.21
CA ARG A 189 -12.07 7.03 0.19
C ARG A 189 -11.51 5.63 0.38
N GLY A 190 -10.31 5.53 0.90
CA GLY A 190 -9.56 4.29 1.06
C GLY A 190 -8.07 4.58 1.21
N MET A 191 -7.25 3.61 0.86
CA MET A 191 -5.79 3.79 0.91
C MET A 191 -5.07 3.00 -0.19
N TRP A 192 -3.88 3.45 -0.51
CA TRP A 192 -2.85 2.66 -1.18
C TRP A 192 -2.15 1.76 -0.17
N ARG A 193 -1.91 0.52 -0.55
CA ARG A 193 -0.93 -0.37 0.07
C ARG A 193 0.14 -0.67 -0.97
N ILE A 194 1.38 -0.40 -0.62
CA ILE A 194 2.55 -0.64 -1.48
C ILE A 194 3.54 -1.46 -0.67
N GLN A 195 3.72 -2.70 -1.06
CA GLN A 195 4.73 -3.57 -0.48
C GLN A 195 5.89 -3.68 -1.45
N LEU A 196 7.07 -3.23 -1.01
CA LEU A 196 8.28 -3.34 -1.80
C LEU A 196 8.71 -4.80 -1.84
N THR A 197 8.99 -5.32 -3.04
CA THR A 197 9.58 -6.63 -3.20
C THR A 197 11.08 -6.51 -2.98
N GLU A 198 11.65 -7.33 -2.11
CA GLU A 198 13.11 -7.47 -2.01
C GLU A 198 13.65 -7.93 -3.38
N LYS A 199 14.70 -7.26 -3.84
CA LYS A 199 15.38 -7.62 -5.08
C LYS A 199 16.31 -8.80 -4.87
#